data_7ec8f0ff3596825baf8cedfa336c9cee
#
_entry.id   7ec8f0ff3596825baf8cedfa336c9cee
#
_cell.length_a   1.000
_cell.length_b   1.000
_cell.length_c   1.000
_cell.angle_alpha   90.00
_cell.angle_beta   90.00
_cell.angle_gamma   90.00
#
_symmetry.space_group_name_H-M   'P 1'
#
loop_
_entity.id
_entity.type
_entity.pdbx_description
1 polymer ?
#
loop_
_entity_poly.entity_id
_entity_poly.type
_entity_poly.pdbx_seq_one_letter_code
_entity_poly.pdbx_strand_id
1 'polypeptide(L)'
;MCIRDRIIIDPISNQTIGVGMINFALRRAQNIHLQSLSITKELREKMNGHKGQVLWLTGLSGSGKSTIANALEKQLYAEGKKTYVLDGDNIRHGLNKDLGFTDKDRVENIRRVAEVAKLMCDAGLIVITAFISPFRTEREMARSLFQSNEFKEIFISTPLKIAEQRDPKGLYKKARSGEIPNFTGINSPYEKPIKPELTIDTSKTSVAQSVKKILGIIT
;
A
#
# COMPACT_ATOMS: atom_id res chain seq x y z
N MET A 1 18.30 -19.53 -21.36
CA MET A 1 17.52 -18.51 -22.10
C MET A 1 16.04 -18.70 -21.77
N CYS A 2 15.46 -17.88 -20.92
CA CYS A 2 14.03 -17.98 -20.60
C CYS A 2 13.24 -17.20 -21.64
N ILE A 3 12.56 -17.90 -22.54
CA ILE A 3 11.61 -17.28 -23.47
C ILE A 3 10.42 -16.80 -22.64
N ARG A 4 10.29 -15.48 -22.49
CA ARG A 4 9.22 -14.85 -21.70
C ARG A 4 7.98 -14.53 -22.54
N ASP A 5 8.11 -14.58 -23.87
CA ASP A 5 7.05 -14.22 -24.80
C ASP A 5 6.20 -15.44 -25.15
N ARG A 6 4.88 -15.26 -25.17
CA ARG A 6 3.91 -16.29 -25.59
C ARG A 6 2.98 -15.69 -26.63
N ILE A 7 2.74 -16.48 -27.67
CA ILE A 7 1.72 -16.23 -28.66
C ILE A 7 0.51 -17.10 -28.29
N ILE A 8 -0.65 -16.49 -28.19
CA ILE A 8 -1.90 -17.18 -27.91
C ILE A 8 -2.55 -17.45 -29.27
N ILE A 9 -2.73 -18.75 -29.60
CA ILE A 9 -3.32 -19.18 -30.82
C ILE A 9 -4.67 -19.82 -30.49
N ASP A 10 -5.70 -19.47 -31.24
CA ASP A 10 -6.99 -20.15 -31.19
C ASP A 10 -6.85 -21.57 -31.76
N PRO A 11 -7.15 -22.62 -30.99
CA PRO A 11 -6.98 -24.01 -31.42
C PRO A 11 -7.95 -24.45 -32.54
N ILE A 12 -9.00 -23.66 -32.78
CA ILE A 12 -10.00 -23.98 -33.82
C ILE A 12 -9.64 -23.31 -35.15
N SER A 13 -9.35 -22.03 -35.10
CA SER A 13 -9.07 -21.21 -36.30
C SER A 13 -7.59 -21.17 -36.68
N ASN A 14 -6.68 -21.60 -35.79
CA ASN A 14 -5.23 -21.46 -35.89
C ASN A 14 -4.75 -20.01 -36.08
N GLN A 15 -5.58 -19.05 -35.73
CA GLN A 15 -5.22 -17.61 -35.76
C GLN A 15 -4.59 -17.17 -34.48
N THR A 16 -3.63 -16.23 -34.57
CA THR A 16 -3.06 -15.56 -33.41
C THR A 16 -4.09 -14.62 -32.85
N ILE A 17 -4.58 -14.87 -31.63
CA ILE A 17 -5.58 -14.06 -30.92
C ILE A 17 -4.95 -13.15 -29.87
N GLY A 18 -3.66 -13.33 -29.58
CA GLY A 18 -2.97 -12.45 -28.65
C GLY A 18 -1.51 -12.81 -28.51
N VAL A 19 -0.77 -11.86 -27.95
CA VAL A 19 0.61 -12.04 -27.50
C VAL A 19 0.72 -11.56 -26.06
N GLY A 20 1.51 -12.27 -25.26
CA GLY A 20 1.70 -11.91 -23.87
C GLY A 20 3.10 -12.22 -23.39
N MET A 21 3.64 -11.39 -22.51
CA MET A 21 4.86 -11.69 -21.77
C MET A 21 4.54 -12.37 -20.45
N ILE A 22 5.16 -13.54 -20.20
CA ILE A 22 5.10 -14.17 -18.89
C ILE A 22 6.15 -13.51 -18.02
N ASN A 23 5.71 -12.63 -17.14
CA ASN A 23 6.59 -11.94 -16.21
C ASN A 23 7.08 -12.85 -15.07
N PHE A 24 6.26 -13.82 -14.66
CA PHE A 24 6.62 -14.84 -13.66
C PHE A 24 5.63 -16.01 -13.73
N ALA A 25 6.10 -17.17 -13.32
CA ALA A 25 5.22 -18.31 -13.13
C ALA A 25 4.49 -18.15 -11.78
N LEU A 26 3.18 -18.12 -11.79
CA LEU A 26 2.37 -18.32 -10.58
C LEU A 26 2.53 -19.79 -10.14
N ARG A 27 3.59 -20.06 -9.36
CA ARG A 27 3.69 -21.35 -8.66
C ARG A 27 2.72 -21.30 -7.48
N ARG A 28 1.50 -21.79 -7.69
CA ARG A 28 0.63 -22.13 -6.57
C ARG A 28 1.09 -23.48 -6.07
N ALA A 29 1.41 -23.59 -4.81
CA ALA A 29 1.60 -24.88 -4.18
C ALA A 29 0.30 -25.67 -4.37
N GLN A 30 0.39 -26.86 -4.97
CA GLN A 30 -0.73 -27.81 -5.04
C GLN A 30 -0.80 -28.52 -3.69
N ASN A 31 -2.01 -28.86 -3.23
CA ASN A 31 -2.27 -29.50 -1.93
C ASN A 31 -2.15 -28.60 -0.68
N ILE A 32 -2.52 -27.33 -0.80
CA ILE A 32 -2.69 -26.46 0.37
C ILE A 32 -4.16 -26.51 0.78
N HIS A 33 -4.40 -26.92 2.05
CA HIS A 33 -5.72 -26.88 2.68
C HIS A 33 -5.75 -25.78 3.73
N LEU A 34 -6.80 -24.98 3.74
CA LEU A 34 -7.04 -24.00 4.79
C LEU A 34 -7.26 -24.72 6.11
N GLN A 35 -6.37 -24.45 7.08
CA GLN A 35 -6.53 -24.98 8.44
C GLN A 35 -7.56 -24.14 9.20
N SER A 36 -8.61 -24.77 9.69
CA SER A 36 -9.57 -24.12 10.60
C SER A 36 -8.93 -23.95 11.97
N LEU A 37 -8.88 -22.69 12.43
CA LEU A 37 -8.33 -22.35 13.75
C LEU A 37 -9.47 -22.02 14.74
N SER A 38 -9.32 -22.45 15.99
CA SER A 38 -10.31 -22.22 17.05
C SER A 38 -10.37 -20.74 17.48
N ILE A 39 -9.26 -20.01 17.38
CA ILE A 39 -9.21 -18.58 17.68
C ILE A 39 -9.44 -17.80 16.40
N THR A 40 -10.63 -17.24 16.27
CA THR A 40 -11.06 -16.47 15.09
C THR A 40 -10.69 -14.99 15.22
N LYS A 41 -10.83 -14.24 14.13
CA LYS A 41 -10.66 -12.79 14.10
C LYS A 41 -11.58 -12.09 15.12
N GLU A 42 -12.84 -12.49 15.16
CA GLU A 42 -13.85 -11.90 16.04
C GLU A 42 -13.49 -12.06 17.51
N LEU A 43 -12.92 -13.22 17.88
CA LEU A 43 -12.43 -13.46 19.24
C LEU A 43 -11.26 -12.55 19.60
N ARG A 44 -10.33 -12.31 18.65
CA ARG A 44 -9.21 -11.37 18.84
C ARG A 44 -9.71 -9.94 18.96
N GLU A 45 -10.64 -9.52 18.10
CA GLU A 45 -11.26 -8.20 18.15
C GLU A 45 -11.98 -7.95 19.48
N LYS A 46 -12.72 -8.93 19.97
CA LYS A 46 -13.38 -8.88 21.28
C LYS A 46 -12.36 -8.70 22.41
N MET A 47 -11.26 -9.44 22.36
CA MET A 47 -10.18 -9.33 23.35
C MET A 47 -9.49 -7.96 23.27
N ASN A 48 -9.29 -7.42 22.08
CA ASN A 48 -8.64 -6.13 21.86
C ASN A 48 -9.57 -4.93 22.16
N GLY A 49 -10.88 -5.13 22.23
CA GLY A 49 -11.86 -4.06 22.43
C GLY A 49 -12.02 -3.13 21.23
N HIS A 50 -11.60 -3.57 20.04
CA HIS A 50 -11.78 -2.86 18.77
C HIS A 50 -11.66 -3.80 17.58
N LYS A 51 -12.14 -3.38 16.41
CA LYS A 51 -12.04 -4.13 15.16
C LYS A 51 -10.66 -3.98 14.52
N GLY A 52 -10.21 -5.06 13.87
CA GLY A 52 -9.04 -5.01 12.99
C GLY A 52 -9.40 -4.30 11.69
N GLN A 53 -8.54 -3.36 11.25
CA GLN A 53 -8.73 -2.63 10.01
C GLN A 53 -7.41 -2.12 9.45
N VAL A 54 -7.40 -1.76 8.18
CA VAL A 54 -6.23 -1.22 7.49
C VAL A 54 -6.52 0.21 7.03
N LEU A 55 -5.69 1.13 7.47
CA LEU A 55 -5.68 2.53 7.07
C LEU A 55 -4.55 2.72 6.04
N TRP A 56 -4.91 2.69 4.75
CA TRP A 56 -3.98 2.71 3.64
C TRP A 56 -3.68 4.13 3.18
N LEU A 57 -2.60 4.73 3.71
CA LEU A 57 -2.16 6.07 3.30
C LEU A 57 -1.37 5.99 2.00
N THR A 58 -1.85 6.67 0.96
CA THR A 58 -1.19 6.79 -0.34
C THR A 58 -0.94 8.25 -0.71
N GLY A 59 0.05 8.52 -1.55
CA GLY A 59 0.42 9.87 -2.00
C GLY A 59 1.91 10.00 -2.31
N LEU A 60 2.32 11.14 -2.85
CA LEU A 60 3.69 11.42 -3.27
C LEU A 60 4.71 11.33 -2.12
N SER A 61 5.98 11.14 -2.45
CA SER A 61 7.07 11.35 -1.47
C SER A 61 6.98 12.77 -0.90
N GLY A 62 7.34 12.98 0.36
CA GLY A 62 7.25 14.31 0.98
C GLY A 62 5.82 14.82 1.25
N SER A 63 4.77 14.04 0.95
CA SER A 63 3.38 14.46 1.19
C SER A 63 2.95 14.47 2.67
N GLY A 64 3.74 13.87 3.56
CA GLY A 64 3.45 13.84 5.00
C GLY A 64 2.83 12.52 5.51
N LYS A 65 2.77 11.46 4.71
CA LYS A 65 2.21 10.15 5.09
C LYS A 65 2.78 9.61 6.40
N SER A 66 4.10 9.45 6.49
CA SER A 66 4.78 8.89 7.68
C SER A 66 4.58 9.76 8.92
N THR A 67 4.56 11.09 8.76
CA THR A 67 4.29 12.04 9.85
C THR A 67 2.87 11.86 10.39
N ILE A 68 1.88 11.75 9.49
CA ILE A 68 0.47 11.54 9.87
C ILE A 68 0.31 10.14 10.47
N ALA A 69 0.91 9.09 9.87
CA ALA A 69 0.85 7.72 10.37
C ALA A 69 1.38 7.62 11.82
N ASN A 70 2.54 8.19 12.08
CA ASN A 70 3.13 8.21 13.42
C ASN A 70 2.28 9.01 14.45
N ALA A 71 1.72 10.15 14.04
CA ALA A 71 0.86 10.94 14.91
C ALA A 71 -0.47 10.22 15.21
N LEU A 72 -1.04 9.55 14.20
CA LEU A 72 -2.25 8.74 14.34
C LEU A 72 -2.01 7.54 15.25
N GLU A 73 -0.89 6.83 15.07
CA GLU A 73 -0.53 5.71 15.94
C GLU A 73 -0.41 6.13 17.40
N LYS A 74 0.29 7.26 17.67
CA LYS A 74 0.41 7.81 19.03
C LYS A 74 -0.96 8.06 19.67
N GLN A 75 -1.90 8.62 18.90
CA GLN A 75 -3.25 8.89 19.41
C GLN A 75 -4.01 7.60 19.72
N LEU A 76 -4.01 6.65 18.79
CA LEU A 76 -4.67 5.35 18.97
C LEU A 76 -4.04 4.54 20.11
N TYR A 77 -2.72 4.59 20.24
CA TYR A 77 -2.01 3.94 21.34
C TYR A 77 -2.41 4.54 22.71
N ALA A 78 -2.52 5.87 22.80
CA ALA A 78 -2.99 6.54 24.01
C ALA A 78 -4.43 6.16 24.38
N GLU A 79 -5.25 5.79 23.39
CA GLU A 79 -6.62 5.27 23.55
C GLU A 79 -6.66 3.75 23.84
N GLY A 80 -5.51 3.10 24.04
CA GLY A 80 -5.40 1.68 24.34
C GLY A 80 -5.63 0.76 23.13
N LYS A 81 -5.66 1.29 21.90
CA LYS A 81 -5.84 0.50 20.68
C LYS A 81 -4.56 -0.24 20.31
N LYS A 82 -4.71 -1.46 19.79
CA LYS A 82 -3.59 -2.27 19.29
C LYS A 82 -3.31 -1.89 17.84
N THR A 83 -2.18 -1.25 17.60
CA THR A 83 -1.80 -0.66 16.31
C THR A 83 -0.47 -1.18 15.81
N TYR A 84 -0.23 -1.05 14.51
CA TYR A 84 1.08 -1.23 13.89
C TYR A 84 1.23 -0.37 12.63
N VAL A 85 2.37 0.34 12.53
CA VAL A 85 2.70 1.13 11.33
C VAL A 85 3.60 0.35 10.40
N LEU A 86 3.17 0.15 9.16
CA LEU A 86 3.97 -0.34 8.05
C LEU A 86 4.42 0.86 7.21
N ASP A 87 5.64 1.32 7.44
CA ASP A 87 6.24 2.43 6.69
C ASP A 87 7.13 1.90 5.56
N GLY A 88 7.10 2.60 4.41
CA GLY A 88 7.77 2.16 3.19
C GLY A 88 9.28 2.01 3.33
N ASP A 89 9.94 2.89 4.08
CA ASP A 89 11.38 2.81 4.28
C ASP A 89 11.72 1.66 5.24
N ASN A 90 10.99 1.54 6.36
CA ASN A 90 11.24 0.51 7.36
C ASN A 90 11.07 -0.91 6.77
N ILE A 91 10.03 -1.12 5.97
CA ILE A 91 9.79 -2.42 5.31
C ILE A 91 10.91 -2.80 4.34
N ARG A 92 11.53 -1.82 3.69
CA ARG A 92 12.66 -2.07 2.78
C ARG A 92 13.97 -2.41 3.48
N HIS A 93 14.10 -2.15 4.77
CA HIS A 93 15.23 -2.64 5.55
C HIS A 93 15.14 -4.12 5.94
N GLY A 94 13.96 -4.73 5.86
CA GLY A 94 13.70 -6.11 6.24
C GLY A 94 12.95 -6.90 5.16
N LEU A 95 11.63 -6.92 5.25
CA LEU A 95 10.74 -7.75 4.44
C LEU A 95 10.97 -7.61 2.93
N ASN A 96 11.26 -6.41 2.44
CA ASN A 96 11.38 -6.08 1.03
C ASN A 96 12.79 -5.59 0.65
N LYS A 97 13.84 -6.00 1.39
CA LYS A 97 15.24 -5.62 1.14
C LYS A 97 15.78 -6.11 -0.20
N ASP A 98 15.15 -7.13 -0.77
CA ASP A 98 15.48 -7.74 -2.07
C ASP A 98 14.85 -7.01 -3.26
N LEU A 99 13.97 -6.02 -3.02
CA LEU A 99 13.27 -5.29 -4.06
C LEU A 99 13.90 -3.93 -4.35
N GLY A 100 14.05 -3.62 -5.65
CA GLY A 100 14.46 -2.32 -6.15
C GLY A 100 13.29 -1.33 -6.33
N PHE A 101 13.41 -0.46 -7.35
CA PHE A 101 12.45 0.59 -7.65
C PHE A 101 11.87 0.51 -9.06
N THR A 102 12.06 -0.62 -9.77
CA THR A 102 11.37 -0.87 -11.03
C THR A 102 9.86 -0.99 -10.78
N ASP A 103 9.05 -0.82 -11.82
CA ASP A 103 7.59 -0.95 -11.69
C ASP A 103 7.21 -2.35 -11.16
N LYS A 104 7.90 -3.40 -11.62
CA LYS A 104 7.72 -4.76 -11.13
C LYS A 104 8.03 -4.91 -9.64
N ASP A 105 9.13 -4.30 -9.17
CA ASP A 105 9.50 -4.34 -7.75
C ASP A 105 8.50 -3.56 -6.90
N ARG A 106 7.94 -2.47 -7.42
CA ARG A 106 6.90 -1.69 -6.74
C ARG A 106 5.62 -2.49 -6.57
N VAL A 107 5.16 -3.16 -7.64
CA VAL A 107 3.99 -4.05 -7.59
C VAL A 107 4.19 -5.15 -6.54
N GLU A 108 5.33 -5.83 -6.56
CA GLU A 108 5.65 -6.89 -5.60
C GLU A 108 5.79 -6.35 -4.17
N ASN A 109 6.37 -5.15 -4.00
CA ASN A 109 6.44 -4.49 -2.70
C ASN A 109 5.04 -4.26 -2.12
N ILE A 110 4.11 -3.74 -2.90
CA ILE A 110 2.73 -3.48 -2.44
C ILE A 110 1.99 -4.79 -2.18
N ARG A 111 2.19 -5.82 -3.02
CA ARG A 111 1.62 -7.14 -2.79
C ARG A 111 2.04 -7.73 -1.44
N ARG A 112 3.33 -7.75 -1.14
CA ARG A 112 3.85 -8.26 0.15
C ARG A 112 3.32 -7.47 1.33
N VAL A 113 3.29 -6.15 1.23
CA VAL A 113 2.75 -5.27 2.29
C VAL A 113 1.27 -5.54 2.52
N ALA A 114 0.49 -5.71 1.46
CA ALA A 114 -0.94 -6.00 1.56
C ALA A 114 -1.22 -7.34 2.26
N GLU A 115 -0.45 -8.39 1.95
CA GLU A 115 -0.54 -9.70 2.62
C GLU A 115 -0.18 -9.60 4.13
N VAL A 116 0.90 -8.89 4.46
CA VAL A 116 1.27 -8.66 5.87
C VAL A 116 0.18 -7.85 6.60
N ALA A 117 -0.32 -6.79 5.96
CA ALA A 117 -1.40 -5.99 6.54
C ALA A 117 -2.67 -6.84 6.76
N LYS A 118 -2.98 -7.79 5.85
CA LYS A 118 -4.10 -8.72 6.00
C LYS A 118 -3.92 -9.62 7.22
N LEU A 119 -2.75 -10.23 7.38
CA LEU A 119 -2.45 -11.08 8.54
C LEU A 119 -2.56 -10.32 9.87
N MET A 120 -2.04 -9.08 9.90
CA MET A 120 -2.14 -8.22 11.09
C MET A 120 -3.58 -7.77 11.38
N CYS A 121 -4.36 -7.46 10.35
CA CYS A 121 -5.78 -7.15 10.46
C CYS A 121 -6.57 -8.37 11.01
N ASP A 122 -6.25 -9.59 10.56
CA ASP A 122 -6.85 -10.82 11.07
C ASP A 122 -6.42 -11.12 12.52
N ALA A 123 -5.25 -10.61 12.92
CA ALA A 123 -4.83 -10.62 14.34
C ALA A 123 -5.59 -9.59 15.20
N GLY A 124 -6.51 -8.81 14.60
CA GLY A 124 -7.31 -7.80 15.27
C GLY A 124 -6.61 -6.45 15.46
N LEU A 125 -5.54 -6.16 14.71
CA LEU A 125 -4.80 -4.91 14.81
C LEU A 125 -5.39 -3.83 13.87
N ILE A 126 -5.24 -2.56 14.27
CA ILE A 126 -5.38 -1.42 13.38
C ILE A 126 -4.04 -1.20 12.69
N VAL A 127 -3.96 -1.51 11.41
CA VAL A 127 -2.74 -1.40 10.62
C VAL A 127 -2.72 -0.08 9.86
N ILE A 128 -1.68 0.70 10.03
CA ILE A 128 -1.50 1.98 9.34
C ILE A 128 -0.39 1.81 8.32
N THR A 129 -0.70 1.88 7.02
CA THR A 129 0.31 1.77 5.98
C THR A 129 0.69 3.15 5.44
N ALA A 130 1.97 3.42 5.21
CA ALA A 130 2.48 4.69 4.68
C ALA A 130 3.37 4.43 3.45
N PHE A 131 2.74 4.25 2.30
CA PHE A 131 3.42 3.97 1.02
C PHE A 131 3.02 4.96 -0.06
N ILE A 132 3.87 5.15 -1.08
CA ILE A 132 3.49 5.91 -2.27
C ILE A 132 2.34 5.17 -2.98
N SER A 133 2.48 3.85 -3.19
CA SER A 133 1.52 2.97 -3.90
C SER A 133 0.93 3.67 -5.14
N PRO A 134 1.77 3.92 -6.18
CA PRO A 134 1.45 4.88 -7.22
C PRO A 134 0.35 4.43 -8.18
N PHE A 135 0.15 3.12 -8.37
CA PHE A 135 -0.78 2.58 -9.35
C PHE A 135 -2.11 2.16 -8.71
N ARG A 136 -3.22 2.44 -9.40
CA ARG A 136 -4.57 2.07 -8.92
C ARG A 136 -4.74 0.58 -8.79
N THR A 137 -4.27 -0.17 -9.77
CA THR A 137 -4.35 -1.64 -9.80
C THR A 137 -3.74 -2.29 -8.57
N GLU A 138 -2.63 -1.75 -8.07
CA GLU A 138 -1.97 -2.25 -6.85
C GLU A 138 -2.84 -1.98 -5.61
N ARG A 139 -3.42 -0.78 -5.49
CA ARG A 139 -4.28 -0.42 -4.37
C ARG A 139 -5.61 -1.19 -4.40
N GLU A 140 -6.16 -1.42 -5.60
CA GLU A 140 -7.35 -2.27 -5.79
C GLU A 140 -7.06 -3.73 -5.45
N MET A 141 -5.91 -4.25 -5.85
CA MET A 141 -5.43 -5.59 -5.46
C MET A 141 -5.29 -5.68 -3.94
N ALA A 142 -4.66 -4.69 -3.30
CA ALA A 142 -4.55 -4.65 -1.84
C ALA A 142 -5.94 -4.63 -1.19
N ARG A 143 -6.83 -3.76 -1.63
CA ARG A 143 -8.22 -3.67 -1.13
C ARG A 143 -8.98 -5.00 -1.26
N SER A 144 -8.80 -5.74 -2.35
CA SER A 144 -9.51 -7.00 -2.61
C SER A 144 -9.22 -8.11 -1.61
N LEU A 145 -8.16 -8.00 -0.80
CA LEU A 145 -7.82 -8.95 0.26
C LEU A 145 -8.70 -8.78 1.51
N PHE A 146 -9.43 -7.67 1.63
CA PHE A 146 -10.15 -7.28 2.84
C PHE A 146 -11.66 -7.27 2.62
N GLN A 147 -12.41 -7.40 3.72
CA GLN A 147 -13.85 -7.16 3.69
C GLN A 147 -14.15 -5.66 3.53
N SER A 148 -15.36 -5.33 3.10
CA SER A 148 -15.74 -3.96 2.71
C SER A 148 -15.48 -2.88 3.78
N ASN A 149 -15.50 -3.25 5.05
CA ASN A 149 -15.32 -2.31 6.18
C ASN A 149 -13.89 -2.29 6.73
N GLU A 150 -13.02 -3.19 6.29
CA GLU A 150 -11.69 -3.39 6.89
C GLU A 150 -10.61 -2.52 6.23
N PHE A 151 -10.82 -2.06 5.00
CA PHE A 151 -9.84 -1.29 4.25
C PHE A 151 -10.33 0.13 4.00
N LYS A 152 -9.56 1.12 4.45
CA LYS A 152 -9.81 2.54 4.24
C LYS A 152 -8.64 3.17 3.47
N GLU A 153 -8.87 3.56 2.22
CA GLU A 153 -7.88 4.28 1.40
C GLU A 153 -7.89 5.76 1.75
N ILE A 154 -6.74 6.26 2.18
CA ILE A 154 -6.56 7.65 2.59
C ILE A 154 -5.58 8.32 1.65
N PHE A 155 -6.09 9.20 0.80
CA PHE A 155 -5.28 9.92 -0.17
C PHE A 155 -4.70 11.20 0.42
N ILE A 156 -3.38 11.25 0.55
CA ILE A 156 -2.64 12.46 0.95
C ILE A 156 -2.33 13.25 -0.33
N SER A 157 -3.22 14.18 -0.66
CA SER A 157 -3.32 14.87 -1.97
C SER A 157 -2.43 16.12 -2.08
N THR A 158 -1.31 16.16 -1.38
CA THR A 158 -0.37 17.27 -1.42
C THR A 158 0.09 17.58 -2.85
N PRO A 159 -0.01 18.84 -3.31
CA PRO A 159 0.50 19.24 -4.62
C PRO A 159 1.99 18.91 -4.79
N LEU A 160 2.38 18.46 -5.98
CA LEU A 160 3.77 18.08 -6.28
C LEU A 160 4.76 19.18 -5.91
N LYS A 161 4.46 20.45 -6.27
CA LYS A 161 5.32 21.61 -5.96
C LYS A 161 5.60 21.73 -4.44
N ILE A 162 4.60 21.48 -3.61
CA ILE A 162 4.74 21.54 -2.15
C ILE A 162 5.52 20.33 -1.62
N ALA A 163 5.26 19.14 -2.16
CA ALA A 163 6.00 17.93 -1.80
C ALA A 163 7.49 18.04 -2.17
N GLU A 164 7.78 18.61 -3.34
CA GLU A 164 9.13 18.88 -3.83
C GLU A 164 9.84 19.96 -3.00
N GLN A 165 9.14 21.04 -2.60
CA GLN A 165 9.70 22.06 -1.69
C GLN A 165 10.06 21.49 -0.31
N ARG A 166 9.27 20.54 0.19
CA ARG A 166 9.55 19.90 1.48
C ARG A 166 10.77 19.00 1.43
N ASP A 167 10.87 18.21 0.38
CA ASP A 167 11.93 17.21 0.07
C ASP A 167 12.81 16.78 1.27
N PRO A 168 12.25 16.23 2.34
CA PRO A 168 12.95 16.00 3.60
C PRO A 168 14.14 15.05 3.49
N LYS A 169 14.21 14.29 2.39
CA LYS A 169 15.26 13.29 2.13
C LYS A 169 16.15 13.65 0.92
N GLY A 170 15.95 14.80 0.30
CA GLY A 170 16.67 15.22 -0.91
C GLY A 170 16.39 14.37 -2.15
N LEU A 171 15.30 13.58 -2.15
CA LEU A 171 15.00 12.63 -3.23
C LEU A 171 14.53 13.33 -4.51
N TYR A 172 13.79 14.42 -4.39
CA TYR A 172 13.37 15.23 -5.55
C TYR A 172 14.57 15.89 -6.22
N LYS A 173 15.50 16.43 -5.42
CA LYS A 173 16.75 17.00 -5.94
C LYS A 173 17.52 15.96 -6.75
N LYS A 174 17.69 14.75 -6.20
CA LYS A 174 18.38 13.64 -6.88
C LYS A 174 17.61 13.14 -8.12
N ALA A 175 16.28 13.12 -8.09
CA ALA A 175 15.48 12.73 -9.25
C ALA A 175 15.58 13.78 -10.39
N ARG A 176 15.62 15.06 -10.05
CA ARG A 176 15.81 16.16 -11.03
C ARG A 176 17.22 16.16 -11.64
N SER A 177 18.25 15.79 -10.88
CA SER A 177 19.62 15.63 -11.40
C SER A 177 19.84 14.33 -12.21
N GLY A 178 18.81 13.45 -12.28
CA GLY A 178 18.91 12.18 -13.01
C GLY A 178 19.56 11.04 -12.22
N GLU A 179 19.97 11.28 -10.97
CA GLU A 179 20.58 10.25 -10.11
C GLU A 179 19.59 9.13 -9.71
N ILE A 180 18.30 9.45 -9.63
CA ILE A 180 17.25 8.47 -9.31
C ILE A 180 16.32 8.34 -10.52
N PRO A 181 16.40 7.21 -11.26
CA PRO A 181 15.45 6.92 -12.32
C PRO A 181 14.07 6.52 -11.77
N ASN A 182 13.03 6.68 -12.58
CA ASN A 182 11.66 6.22 -12.28
C ASN A 182 11.07 6.77 -10.96
N PHE A 183 11.39 8.02 -10.61
CA PHE A 183 10.88 8.66 -9.40
C PHE A 183 9.43 9.10 -9.59
N THR A 184 8.53 8.65 -8.71
CA THR A 184 7.09 8.95 -8.79
C THR A 184 6.81 10.45 -8.66
N GLY A 185 6.10 10.99 -9.62
CA GLY A 185 5.77 12.42 -9.72
C GLY A 185 6.77 13.25 -10.55
N ILE A 186 7.93 12.70 -10.96
CA ILE A 186 8.90 13.34 -11.86
C ILE A 186 8.94 12.58 -13.19
N ASN A 187 9.50 11.40 -13.23
CA ASN A 187 9.62 10.54 -14.43
C ASN A 187 8.83 9.23 -14.35
N SER A 188 8.05 9.02 -13.29
CA SER A 188 7.08 7.94 -13.16
C SER A 188 5.75 8.52 -12.70
N PRO A 189 4.61 8.03 -13.22
CA PRO A 189 3.29 8.58 -12.89
C PRO A 189 2.86 8.23 -11.45
N TYR A 190 1.96 9.07 -10.92
CA TYR A 190 1.15 8.76 -9.75
C TYR A 190 -0.33 8.81 -10.15
N GLU A 191 -1.01 7.70 -10.08
CA GLU A 191 -2.43 7.58 -10.40
C GLU A 191 -3.27 7.89 -9.15
N LYS A 192 -3.92 9.04 -9.15
CA LYS A 192 -4.79 9.44 -8.03
C LYS A 192 -5.89 8.42 -7.79
N PRO A 193 -6.24 8.10 -6.53
CA PRO A 193 -7.42 7.29 -6.22
C PRO A 193 -8.70 7.86 -6.82
N ILE A 194 -9.62 6.96 -7.22
CA ILE A 194 -10.92 7.38 -7.79
C ILE A 194 -11.92 7.66 -6.68
N LYS A 195 -12.00 6.77 -5.69
CA LYS A 195 -12.96 6.83 -4.57
C LYS A 195 -12.28 6.47 -3.25
N PRO A 196 -11.33 7.29 -2.76
CA PRO A 196 -10.74 7.07 -1.45
C PRO A 196 -11.79 7.36 -0.37
N GLU A 197 -11.74 6.67 0.76
CA GLU A 197 -12.59 6.95 1.92
C GLU A 197 -12.31 8.33 2.51
N LEU A 198 -11.07 8.83 2.35
CA LEU A 198 -10.70 10.17 2.81
C LEU A 198 -9.62 10.77 1.92
N THR A 199 -9.76 12.06 1.61
CA THR A 199 -8.72 12.87 0.96
C THR A 199 -8.27 13.98 1.90
N ILE A 200 -6.95 14.10 2.07
CA ILE A 200 -6.31 15.11 2.93
C ILE A 200 -5.28 15.89 2.14
N ASP A 201 -5.46 17.19 2.00
CA ASP A 201 -4.46 18.11 1.45
C ASP A 201 -3.63 18.68 2.59
N THR A 202 -2.40 18.18 2.77
CA THR A 202 -1.48 18.63 3.83
C THR A 202 -0.85 20.00 3.57
N SER A 203 -1.11 20.62 2.42
CA SER A 203 -0.75 22.03 2.21
C SER A 203 -1.71 22.99 2.95
N LYS A 204 -2.92 22.49 3.28
CA LYS A 204 -4.00 23.27 3.92
C LYS A 204 -4.42 22.72 5.29
N THR A 205 -3.96 21.52 5.63
CA THR A 205 -4.43 20.80 6.82
C THR A 205 -3.23 20.46 7.71
N SER A 206 -3.29 20.82 8.98
CA SER A 206 -2.24 20.43 9.95
C SER A 206 -2.25 18.94 10.24
N VAL A 207 -1.18 18.43 10.84
CA VAL A 207 -1.09 17.00 11.24
C VAL A 207 -2.21 16.65 12.21
N ALA A 208 -2.47 17.48 13.23
CA ALA A 208 -3.53 17.23 14.21
C ALA A 208 -4.93 17.18 13.56
N GLN A 209 -5.22 18.11 12.64
CA GLN A 209 -6.46 18.10 11.88
C GLN A 209 -6.59 16.88 10.97
N SER A 210 -5.48 16.43 10.37
CA SER A 210 -5.44 15.22 9.54
C SER A 210 -5.74 13.98 10.36
N VAL A 211 -5.14 13.84 11.54
CA VAL A 211 -5.40 12.75 12.49
C VAL A 211 -6.87 12.75 12.91
N LYS A 212 -7.42 13.92 13.31
CA LYS A 212 -8.84 14.03 13.69
C LYS A 212 -9.79 13.56 12.57
N LYS A 213 -9.50 13.92 11.32
CA LYS A 213 -10.31 13.44 10.15
C LYS A 213 -10.21 11.93 9.97
N ILE A 214 -9.02 11.33 10.14
CA ILE A 214 -8.83 9.89 10.02
C ILE A 214 -9.56 9.15 11.14
N LEU A 215 -9.47 9.63 12.38
CA LEU A 215 -10.21 9.04 13.50
C LEU A 215 -11.72 9.03 13.27
N GLY A 216 -12.27 10.00 12.55
CA GLY A 216 -13.70 10.06 12.20
C GLY A 216 -14.18 8.98 11.21
N ILE A 217 -13.28 8.21 10.58
CA ILE A 217 -13.63 7.11 9.67
C ILE A 217 -13.22 5.73 10.22
N ILE A 218 -12.59 5.69 11.39
CA ILE A 218 -12.26 4.45 12.11
C ILE A 218 -13.54 3.89 12.76
N THR A 219 -13.77 2.61 12.58
CA THR A 219 -14.97 1.89 13.10
C THR A 219 -14.63 0.99 14.28
#